data_d4d453d466439cf393c036ad92f9cf1b
#
_entry.id   d4d453d466439cf393c036ad92f9cf1b
#
_cell.length_a   1.000
_cell.length_b   1.000
_cell.length_c   1.000
_cell.angle_alpha   90.00
_cell.angle_beta   90.00
_cell.angle_gamma   90.00
#
_symmetry.space_group_name_H-M   'P 1'
#
loop_
_entity.id
_entity.type
_entity.pdbx_description
1 polymer ?
#
loop_
_entity_poly.entity_id
_entity_poly.type
_entity_poly.pdbx_seq_one_letter_code
_entity_poly.pdbx_strand_id
1 'polypeptide(L)'
;MKNNWSKNSANKYIKKYKKLGFSKDLALRVYTTRLLGRNKELVLHGGGNTSVKTTIKDIDGKKYNVLCVKGSGWDMADIEPAGLPAVKLEPLLSMKKKKYLSDEDMVSFQKKKLNRYQVSKSIC
;
A
#
# COMPACT_ATOMS: atom_id res chain seq x y z
N MET A 1 23.45 -1.03 10.75
CA MET A 1 22.03 -0.70 10.93
C MET A 1 21.44 -1.52 12.07
N LYS A 2 20.78 -0.86 13.00
CA LYS A 2 20.15 -1.50 14.14
C LYS A 2 18.76 -2.00 13.76
N ASN A 3 18.45 -3.26 14.06
CA ASN A 3 17.12 -3.80 13.80
C ASN A 3 16.16 -3.36 14.91
N ASN A 4 15.21 -2.50 14.56
CA ASN A 4 14.21 -1.96 15.49
C ASN A 4 12.87 -2.71 15.43
N TRP A 5 12.81 -3.83 14.71
CA TRP A 5 11.62 -4.65 14.64
C TRP A 5 11.24 -5.20 16.02
N SER A 6 9.97 -5.10 16.37
CA SER A 6 9.42 -5.63 17.60
C SER A 6 8.08 -6.33 17.33
N LYS A 7 7.95 -7.58 17.77
CA LYS A 7 6.70 -8.33 17.64
C LYS A 7 5.55 -7.64 18.40
N ASN A 8 5.84 -7.09 19.57
CA ASN A 8 4.83 -6.37 20.34
C ASN A 8 4.33 -5.13 19.61
N SER A 9 5.23 -4.35 19.02
CA SER A 9 4.85 -3.17 18.25
C SER A 9 4.06 -3.57 17.01
N ALA A 10 4.49 -4.62 16.30
CA ALA A 10 3.77 -5.14 15.14
C ALA A 10 2.35 -5.53 15.51
N ASN A 11 2.14 -6.22 16.64
CA ASN A 11 0.82 -6.61 17.12
C ASN A 11 -0.05 -5.41 17.47
N LYS A 12 0.53 -4.35 18.02
CA LYS A 12 -0.20 -3.10 18.29
C LYS A 12 -0.71 -2.45 17.00
N TYR A 13 0.11 -2.41 15.96
CA TYR A 13 -0.30 -1.91 14.65
C TYR A 13 -1.42 -2.74 14.04
N ILE A 14 -1.31 -4.06 14.10
CA ILE A 14 -2.35 -4.97 13.60
C ILE A 14 -3.67 -4.71 14.30
N LYS A 15 -3.67 -4.64 15.63
CA LYS A 15 -4.86 -4.37 16.44
C LYS A 15 -5.49 -3.03 16.09
N LYS A 16 -4.67 -1.98 16.05
CA LYS A 16 -5.13 -0.62 15.76
C LYS A 16 -5.84 -0.55 14.43
N TYR A 17 -5.22 -1.05 13.37
CA TYR A 17 -5.76 -0.93 12.02
C TYR A 17 -6.85 -1.95 11.71
N LYS A 18 -6.86 -3.10 12.38
CA LYS A 18 -7.96 -4.06 12.26
C LYS A 18 -9.28 -3.45 12.73
N LYS A 19 -9.26 -2.66 13.79
CA LYS A 19 -10.44 -1.93 14.29
C LYS A 19 -10.98 -0.96 13.26
N LEU A 20 -10.11 -0.44 12.39
CA LEU A 20 -10.48 0.49 11.32
C LEU A 20 -10.83 -0.23 10.01
N GLY A 21 -10.82 -1.56 9.99
CA GLY A 21 -11.18 -2.35 8.82
C GLY A 21 -10.04 -2.70 7.88
N PHE A 22 -8.80 -2.44 8.25
CA PHE A 22 -7.64 -2.73 7.41
C PHE A 22 -7.09 -4.14 7.65
N SER A 23 -6.50 -4.74 6.62
CA SER A 23 -5.93 -6.08 6.69
C SER A 23 -4.67 -6.11 7.56
N LYS A 24 -4.36 -7.31 8.08
CA LYS A 24 -3.12 -7.56 8.81
C LYS A 24 -1.88 -7.23 7.95
N ASP A 25 -1.91 -7.62 6.68
CA ASP A 25 -0.79 -7.40 5.77
C ASP A 25 -0.51 -5.91 5.58
N LEU A 26 -1.56 -5.10 5.42
CA LEU A 26 -1.43 -3.66 5.28
C LEU A 26 -0.90 -3.03 6.58
N ALA A 27 -1.44 -3.45 7.72
CA ALA A 27 -1.00 -2.95 9.03
C ALA A 27 0.49 -3.21 9.25
N LEU A 28 0.95 -4.42 8.93
CA LEU A 28 2.37 -4.77 9.04
C LEU A 28 3.23 -3.95 8.08
N ARG A 29 2.73 -3.68 6.87
CA ARG A 29 3.48 -2.87 5.91
C ARG A 29 3.58 -1.41 6.35
N VAL A 30 2.55 -0.86 6.98
CA VAL A 30 2.61 0.48 7.58
C VAL A 30 3.71 0.50 8.66
N TYR A 31 3.73 -0.50 9.53
CA TYR A 31 4.73 -0.59 10.58
C TYR A 31 6.15 -0.67 10.02
N THR A 32 6.41 -1.61 9.10
CA THR A 32 7.74 -1.78 8.51
C THR A 32 8.17 -0.57 7.69
N THR A 33 7.23 0.08 7.00
CA THR A 33 7.50 1.29 6.23
C THR A 33 7.97 2.41 7.16
N ARG A 34 7.30 2.59 8.30
CA ARG A 34 7.71 3.59 9.30
C ARG A 34 9.09 3.29 9.89
N LEU A 35 9.37 2.02 10.17
CA LEU A 35 10.69 1.62 10.67
C LEU A 35 11.80 2.01 9.69
N LEU A 36 11.60 1.72 8.41
CA LEU A 36 12.57 2.07 7.37
C LEU A 36 12.67 3.58 7.20
N GLY A 37 11.54 4.28 7.19
CA GLY A 37 11.48 5.72 6.98
C GLY A 37 12.13 6.53 8.10
N ARG A 38 12.16 5.98 9.30
CA ARG A 38 12.79 6.64 10.46
C ARG A 38 14.30 6.41 10.53
N ASN A 39 14.83 5.58 9.68
CA ASN A 39 16.27 5.36 9.57
C ASN A 39 16.84 6.31 8.53
N LYS A 40 17.49 7.37 9.00
CA LYS A 40 18.04 8.44 8.15
C LYS A 40 19.15 7.96 7.21
N GLU A 41 19.78 6.83 7.54
CA GLU A 41 20.82 6.25 6.68
C GLU A 41 20.22 5.55 5.45
N LEU A 42 18.96 5.11 5.52
CA LEU A 42 18.31 4.37 4.46
C LEU A 42 17.41 5.21 3.58
N VAL A 43 16.70 6.17 4.19
CA VAL A 43 15.64 6.92 3.51
C VAL A 43 15.75 8.40 3.81
N LEU A 44 15.85 9.20 2.76
CA LEU A 44 15.74 10.65 2.86
C LEU A 44 14.28 11.07 2.96
N HIS A 45 14.03 12.24 3.54
CA HIS A 45 12.68 12.78 3.68
C HIS A 45 11.93 12.78 2.34
N GLY A 46 10.75 12.20 2.32
CA GLY A 46 9.92 12.09 1.11
C GLY A 46 10.35 11.01 0.13
N GLY A 47 11.50 10.34 0.37
CA GLY A 47 12.00 9.30 -0.52
C GLY A 47 11.53 7.90 -0.14
N GLY A 48 11.92 6.93 -0.95
CA GLY A 48 11.64 5.52 -0.71
C GLY A 48 10.27 5.07 -1.17
N ASN A 49 10.13 3.76 -1.34
CA ASN A 49 8.87 3.14 -1.72
C ASN A 49 8.71 1.80 -1.02
N THR A 50 7.47 1.49 -0.66
CA THR A 50 7.09 0.17 -0.16
C THR A 50 5.77 -0.25 -0.79
N SER A 51 5.54 -1.54 -0.79
CA SER A 51 4.28 -2.10 -1.28
C SER A 51 3.96 -3.39 -0.55
N VAL A 52 2.72 -3.82 -0.63
CA VAL A 52 2.29 -5.12 -0.10
C VAL A 52 1.17 -5.67 -0.96
N LYS A 53 1.23 -6.96 -1.23
CA LYS A 53 0.13 -7.70 -1.86
C LYS A 53 -0.79 -8.20 -0.76
N THR A 54 -2.08 -7.98 -0.93
CA THR A 54 -3.07 -8.45 0.04
C THR A 54 -4.39 -8.70 -0.66
N THR A 55 -5.37 -9.20 0.09
CA THR A 55 -6.72 -9.43 -0.40
C THR A 55 -7.67 -8.49 0.32
N ILE A 56 -8.56 -7.87 -0.42
CA ILE A 56 -9.60 -6.99 0.13
C ILE A 56 -10.98 -7.49 -0.31
N LYS A 57 -12.00 -7.12 0.47
CA LYS A 57 -13.41 -7.36 0.11
C LYS A 57 -14.06 -6.05 -0.26
N ASP A 58 -14.89 -6.07 -1.32
CA ASP A 58 -15.72 -4.92 -1.64
C ASP A 58 -17.03 -4.93 -0.83
N ILE A 59 -17.90 -3.97 -1.13
CA ILE A 59 -19.20 -3.83 -0.46
C ILE A 59 -20.06 -5.09 -0.63
N ASP A 60 -19.93 -5.77 -1.76
CA ASP A 60 -20.68 -6.98 -2.08
C ASP A 60 -20.07 -8.25 -1.49
N GLY A 61 -18.97 -8.12 -0.77
CA GLY A 61 -18.24 -9.23 -0.18
C GLY A 61 -17.30 -9.96 -1.13
N LYS A 62 -17.18 -9.49 -2.36
CA LYS A 62 -16.28 -10.09 -3.35
C LYS A 62 -14.84 -9.78 -3.00
N LYS A 63 -13.99 -10.81 -3.04
CA LYS A 63 -12.56 -10.69 -2.74
C LYS A 63 -11.75 -10.33 -3.99
N TYR A 64 -10.79 -9.44 -3.81
CA TYR A 64 -9.86 -9.05 -4.86
C TYR A 64 -8.43 -9.13 -4.36
N ASN A 65 -7.54 -9.62 -5.20
CA ASN A 65 -6.11 -9.49 -4.96
C ASN A 65 -5.66 -8.09 -5.37
N VAL A 66 -5.01 -7.39 -4.46
CA VAL A 66 -4.59 -6.00 -4.67
C VAL A 66 -3.13 -5.82 -4.32
N LEU A 67 -2.54 -4.79 -4.92
CA LEU A 67 -1.23 -4.27 -4.56
C LEU A 67 -1.44 -2.89 -3.93
N CYS A 68 -1.07 -2.76 -2.66
CA CYS A 68 -1.06 -1.47 -1.98
C CYS A 68 0.35 -0.89 -2.12
N VAL A 69 0.45 0.27 -2.74
CA VAL A 69 1.75 0.91 -3.07
C VAL A 69 1.80 2.31 -2.48
N LYS A 70 2.95 2.65 -1.88
CA LYS A 70 3.14 3.99 -1.34
C LYS A 70 2.89 5.05 -2.41
N GLY A 71 2.00 5.98 -2.11
CA GLY A 71 1.72 7.13 -2.96
C GLY A 71 2.79 8.22 -2.82
N SER A 72 2.95 9.02 -3.87
CA SER A 72 3.81 10.19 -3.82
C SER A 72 3.26 11.22 -2.85
N GLY A 73 4.15 11.98 -2.21
CA GLY A 73 3.75 12.99 -1.24
C GLY A 73 3.65 12.48 0.20
N TRP A 74 3.72 11.17 0.42
CA TRP A 74 3.79 10.60 1.77
C TRP A 74 5.22 10.37 2.21
N ASP A 75 5.51 10.69 3.46
CA ASP A 75 6.78 10.35 4.09
C ASP A 75 6.68 8.96 4.71
N MET A 76 7.65 8.09 4.46
CA MET A 76 7.65 6.73 5.02
C MET A 76 7.64 6.73 6.53
N ALA A 77 8.26 7.72 7.16
CA ALA A 77 8.35 7.80 8.63
C ALA A 77 6.97 7.99 9.30
N ASP A 78 6.03 8.61 8.61
CA ASP A 78 4.72 8.97 9.14
C ASP A 78 3.55 8.38 8.35
N ILE A 79 3.82 7.46 7.45
CA ILE A 79 2.79 6.92 6.55
C ILE A 79 1.62 6.31 7.32
N GLU A 80 0.42 6.53 6.79
CA GLU A 80 -0.82 5.92 7.26
C GLU A 80 -1.34 4.95 6.18
N PRO A 81 -2.32 4.09 6.48
CA PRO A 81 -2.88 3.20 5.46
C PRO A 81 -3.36 3.93 4.21
N ALA A 82 -3.87 5.16 4.34
CA ALA A 82 -4.28 5.98 3.20
C ALA A 82 -3.11 6.32 2.25
N GLY A 83 -1.88 6.25 2.75
CA GLY A 83 -0.68 6.46 1.94
C GLY A 83 -0.26 5.25 1.12
N LEU A 84 -0.97 4.13 1.28
CA LEU A 84 -0.73 2.88 0.54
C LEU A 84 -2.01 2.48 -0.21
N PRO A 85 -2.45 3.28 -1.19
CA PRO A 85 -3.68 2.97 -1.92
C PRO A 85 -3.60 1.64 -2.66
N ALA A 86 -4.74 0.97 -2.77
CA ALA A 86 -4.86 -0.34 -3.39
C ALA A 86 -5.11 -0.25 -4.88
N VAL A 87 -4.43 -1.11 -5.63
CA VAL A 87 -4.65 -1.29 -7.07
C VAL A 87 -4.94 -2.77 -7.32
N LYS A 88 -5.94 -3.06 -8.14
CA LYS A 88 -6.22 -4.45 -8.53
C LYS A 88 -5.01 -5.06 -9.20
N LEU A 89 -4.63 -6.26 -8.73
CA LEU A 89 -3.44 -6.94 -9.23
C LEU A 89 -3.65 -7.50 -10.65
N GLU A 90 -4.83 -8.06 -10.93
CA GLU A 90 -5.12 -8.67 -12.23
C GLU A 90 -4.93 -7.72 -13.42
N PRO A 91 -5.48 -6.49 -13.41
CA PRO A 91 -5.22 -5.57 -14.52
C PRO A 91 -3.74 -5.23 -14.68
N LEU A 92 -2.99 -5.12 -13.59
CA LEU A 92 -1.55 -4.86 -13.64
C LEU A 92 -0.79 -6.03 -14.28
N LEU A 93 -1.18 -7.25 -13.94
CA LEU A 93 -0.60 -8.46 -14.54
C LEU A 93 -0.90 -8.54 -16.04
N SER A 94 -2.09 -8.11 -16.46
CA SER A 94 -2.46 -8.03 -17.87
C SER A 94 -1.58 -7.04 -18.64
N MET A 95 -1.15 -5.95 -18.01
CA MET A 95 -0.26 -4.97 -18.63
C MET A 95 1.08 -5.56 -19.01
N LYS A 96 1.59 -6.53 -18.24
CA LYS A 96 2.84 -7.22 -18.53
C LYS A 96 2.83 -7.93 -19.89
N LYS A 97 1.66 -8.34 -20.36
CA LYS A 97 1.50 -9.07 -21.63
C LYS A 97 1.55 -8.14 -22.84
N LYS A 98 1.44 -6.84 -22.63
CA LYS A 98 1.51 -5.86 -23.71
C LYS A 98 2.97 -5.57 -24.04
N LYS A 99 3.31 -5.65 -25.32
CA LYS A 99 4.67 -5.35 -25.79
C LYS A 99 5.03 -3.88 -25.66
N TYR A 100 4.02 -3.03 -25.69
CA TYR A 100 4.18 -1.59 -25.66
C TYR A 100 3.00 -0.93 -24.96
N LEU A 101 3.30 0.01 -24.06
CA LEU A 101 2.31 0.83 -23.39
C LEU A 101 2.94 2.21 -23.18
N SER A 102 2.30 3.28 -23.68
CA SER A 102 2.81 4.62 -23.48
C SER A 102 2.69 5.05 -22.01
N ASP A 103 3.55 6.00 -21.61
CA ASP A 103 3.49 6.53 -20.25
C ASP A 103 2.13 7.15 -19.94
N GLU A 104 1.53 7.83 -20.91
CA GLU A 104 0.19 8.41 -20.78
C GLU A 104 -0.87 7.36 -20.55
N ASP A 105 -0.83 6.27 -21.32
CA ASP A 105 -1.77 5.16 -21.17
C ASP A 105 -1.61 4.50 -19.81
N MET A 106 -0.38 4.33 -19.35
CA MET A 106 -0.11 3.74 -18.04
C MET A 106 -0.65 4.62 -16.92
N VAL A 107 -0.41 5.93 -16.97
CA VAL A 107 -0.90 6.87 -15.95
C VAL A 107 -2.42 6.90 -15.95
N SER A 108 -3.05 6.97 -17.11
CA SER A 108 -4.52 6.97 -17.24
C SER A 108 -5.12 5.68 -16.67
N PHE A 109 -4.51 4.55 -16.97
CA PHE A 109 -4.94 3.24 -16.48
C PHE A 109 -4.85 3.18 -14.95
N GLN A 110 -3.73 3.59 -14.39
CA GLN A 110 -3.51 3.60 -12.93
C GLN A 110 -4.49 4.54 -12.21
N LYS A 111 -4.67 5.76 -12.71
CA LYS A 111 -5.62 6.73 -12.16
C LYS A 111 -7.03 6.17 -12.12
N LYS A 112 -7.49 5.59 -13.21
CA LYS A 112 -8.82 5.01 -13.32
C LYS A 112 -9.05 3.92 -12.26
N LYS A 113 -8.05 3.06 -12.03
CA LYS A 113 -8.14 1.99 -11.04
C LYS A 113 -8.06 2.51 -9.61
N LEU A 114 -7.15 3.44 -9.34
CA LEU A 114 -7.00 4.04 -8.01
C LEU A 114 -8.27 4.79 -7.58
N ASN A 115 -8.81 5.63 -8.45
CA ASN A 115 -10.03 6.38 -8.15
C ASN A 115 -11.20 5.46 -7.78
N ARG A 116 -11.33 4.35 -8.48
CA ARG A 116 -12.37 3.36 -8.21
C ARG A 116 -12.28 2.77 -6.80
N TYR A 117 -11.05 2.58 -6.28
CA TYR A 117 -10.83 2.01 -4.96
C TYR A 117 -10.75 3.05 -3.86
N GLN A 118 -10.33 4.27 -4.16
CA GLN A 118 -10.29 5.36 -3.20
C GLN A 118 -11.68 5.83 -2.79
N VAL A 119 -12.67 5.73 -3.67
CA VAL A 119 -14.07 6.02 -3.33
C VAL A 119 -14.55 5.07 -2.23
N SER A 120 -14.08 3.83 -2.23
CA SER A 120 -14.37 2.83 -1.21
C SER A 120 -13.23 2.78 -0.19
N LYS A 121 -12.92 3.89 0.41
CA LYS A 121 -11.75 4.11 1.27
C LYS A 121 -11.57 3.11 2.40
N SER A 122 -12.63 2.46 2.81
CA SER A 122 -12.58 1.43 3.87
C SER A 122 -11.95 0.13 3.39
N ILE A 123 -11.70 -0.01 2.11
CA ILE A 123 -11.22 -1.24 1.53
C ILE A 123 -9.74 -1.49 1.86
N CYS A 124 -8.94 -0.46 1.85
CA CYS A 124 -7.51 -0.57 2.11
C CYS A 124 -7.09 0.19 3.35
#